data_0da9a9d3dd8d267d2f5be9c709ee33b5
#
_entry.id   0da9a9d3dd8d267d2f5be9c709ee33b5
#
_cell.length_a   1.000
_cell.length_b   1.000
_cell.length_c   1.000
_cell.angle_alpha   90.00
_cell.angle_beta   90.00
_cell.angle_gamma   90.00
#
_symmetry.space_group_name_H-M   'P 1'
#
loop_
_entity.id
_entity.type
_entity.pdbx_description
1 polymer ?
#
loop_
_entity_poly.entity_id
_entity_poly.type
_entity_poly.pdbx_seq_one_letter_code
_entity_poly.pdbx_strand_id
1 'polypeptide(L)'
;MLLDSAHIQEFEAEWRNRKGRRAGKPEYEPVYEMQDALNAIELLVPCQYGERITICEGIQIRFTDVGHLLGSASIEVWATEDGVTKKIVFSGDIGNLDQPIIKDPAYTESADYIVMESTYGNRLHTQEKPDYLGDFTRILKETFDKGGNVVI
;
A
#
# COMPACT_ATOMS: atom_id res chain seq x y z
N MET A 1 1.84 -5.02 -10.07
CA MET A 1 1.63 -5.63 -8.73
C MET A 1 0.68 -6.84 -8.76
N LEU A 2 -0.61 -6.72 -9.17
CA LEU A 2 -1.52 -7.88 -9.19
C LEU A 2 -1.02 -9.02 -10.08
N LEU A 3 -0.57 -8.72 -11.30
CA LEU A 3 -0.04 -9.73 -12.23
C LEU A 3 1.25 -10.36 -11.71
N ASP A 4 2.17 -9.56 -11.19
CA ASP A 4 3.42 -10.07 -10.62
C ASP A 4 3.16 -10.97 -9.42
N SER A 5 2.21 -10.58 -8.56
CA SER A 5 1.80 -11.38 -7.41
C SER A 5 1.13 -12.71 -7.85
N ALA A 6 0.28 -12.69 -8.88
CA ALA A 6 -0.32 -13.91 -9.44
C ALA A 6 0.76 -14.87 -9.95
N HIS A 7 1.73 -14.35 -10.71
CA HIS A 7 2.85 -15.16 -11.21
C HIS A 7 3.67 -15.79 -10.07
N ILE A 8 3.94 -15.04 -9.00
CA ILE A 8 4.64 -15.55 -7.81
C ILE A 8 3.82 -16.66 -7.15
N GLN A 9 2.49 -16.47 -6.99
CA GLN A 9 1.59 -17.46 -6.40
C GLN A 9 1.58 -18.78 -7.19
N GLU A 10 1.45 -18.70 -8.52
CA GLU A 10 1.49 -19.86 -9.41
C GLU A 10 2.84 -20.59 -9.32
N PHE A 11 3.95 -19.83 -9.39
CA PHE A 11 5.30 -20.39 -9.27
C PHE A 11 5.54 -21.09 -7.93
N GLU A 12 5.10 -20.49 -6.82
CA GLU A 12 5.19 -21.11 -5.49
C GLU A 12 4.35 -22.39 -5.41
N ALA A 13 3.14 -22.38 -5.99
CA ALA A 13 2.28 -23.54 -6.03
C ALA A 13 2.93 -24.71 -6.80
N GLU A 14 3.46 -24.44 -7.98
CA GLU A 14 4.21 -25.43 -8.75
C GLU A 14 5.42 -25.99 -8.00
N TRP A 15 6.20 -25.12 -7.37
CA TRP A 15 7.38 -25.53 -6.62
C TRP A 15 7.02 -26.41 -5.42
N ARG A 16 5.98 -26.05 -4.66
CA ARG A 16 5.46 -26.84 -3.54
C ARG A 16 4.94 -28.19 -4.02
N ASN A 17 4.19 -28.22 -5.12
CA ASN A 17 3.63 -29.44 -5.70
C ASN A 17 4.71 -30.38 -6.22
N ARG A 18 5.76 -29.86 -6.86
CA ARG A 18 6.92 -30.66 -7.31
C ARG A 18 7.61 -31.38 -6.13
N LYS A 19 7.74 -30.71 -4.99
CA LYS A 19 8.28 -31.33 -3.77
C LYS A 19 7.27 -32.24 -3.08
N GLY A 20 5.99 -31.84 -3.04
CA GLY A 20 4.91 -32.57 -2.36
C GLY A 20 4.56 -33.90 -3.01
N ARG A 21 4.57 -33.98 -4.35
CA ARG A 21 4.28 -35.22 -5.09
C ARG A 21 5.18 -36.38 -4.69
N ARG A 22 6.46 -36.15 -4.41
CA ARG A 22 7.40 -37.17 -3.95
C ARG A 22 7.11 -37.65 -2.51
N ALA A 23 6.38 -36.84 -1.73
CA ALA A 23 6.04 -37.12 -0.34
C ALA A 23 4.56 -37.51 -0.17
N GLY A 24 3.80 -37.72 -1.25
CA GLY A 24 2.38 -38.09 -1.21
C GLY A 24 1.47 -37.03 -0.58
N LYS A 25 1.90 -35.74 -0.58
CA LYS A 25 1.10 -34.64 -0.04
C LYS A 25 -0.01 -34.24 -1.03
N PRO A 26 -1.14 -33.71 -0.52
CA PRO A 26 -2.17 -33.12 -1.38
C PRO A 26 -1.62 -31.98 -2.22
N GLU A 27 -2.23 -31.74 -3.36
CA GLU A 27 -1.86 -30.64 -4.25
C GLU A 27 -2.19 -29.30 -3.58
N TYR A 28 -1.26 -28.35 -3.71
CA TYR A 28 -1.40 -26.99 -3.22
C TYR A 28 -1.90 -26.12 -4.38
N GLU A 29 -3.01 -25.44 -4.19
CA GLU A 29 -3.57 -24.51 -5.14
C GLU A 29 -3.11 -23.09 -4.81
N PRO A 30 -2.80 -22.22 -5.80
CA PRO A 30 -2.52 -20.82 -5.56
C PRO A 30 -3.76 -20.11 -5.00
N VAL A 31 -3.59 -19.03 -4.24
CA VAL A 31 -4.71 -18.27 -3.68
C VAL A 31 -5.55 -17.63 -4.80
N TYR A 32 -4.91 -17.25 -5.90
CA TYR A 32 -5.50 -16.80 -7.15
C TYR A 32 -4.49 -17.00 -8.28
N GLU A 33 -5.01 -17.09 -9.50
CA GLU A 33 -4.24 -17.32 -10.71
C GLU A 33 -4.11 -16.04 -11.55
N MET A 34 -3.28 -16.10 -12.59
CA MET A 34 -3.10 -14.99 -13.53
C MET A 34 -4.42 -14.52 -14.15
N GLN A 35 -5.32 -15.45 -14.47
CA GLN A 35 -6.61 -15.11 -15.05
C GLN A 35 -7.50 -14.33 -14.08
N ASP A 36 -7.46 -14.66 -12.79
CA ASP A 36 -8.21 -13.93 -11.77
C ASP A 36 -7.70 -12.49 -11.64
N ALA A 37 -6.37 -12.32 -11.69
CA ALA A 37 -5.76 -11.00 -11.65
C ALA A 37 -6.14 -10.15 -12.89
N LEU A 38 -6.16 -10.75 -14.09
CA LEU A 38 -6.59 -10.07 -15.31
C LEU A 38 -8.06 -9.65 -15.23
N ASN A 39 -8.94 -10.57 -14.82
CA ASN A 39 -10.36 -10.29 -14.65
C ASN A 39 -10.61 -9.16 -13.62
N ALA A 40 -9.86 -9.15 -12.52
CA ALA A 40 -9.94 -8.08 -11.52
C ALA A 40 -9.50 -6.72 -12.08
N ILE A 41 -8.45 -6.70 -12.90
CA ILE A 41 -7.95 -5.46 -13.54
C ILE A 41 -8.99 -4.85 -14.48
N GLU A 42 -9.73 -5.67 -15.22
CA GLU A 42 -10.79 -5.19 -16.12
C GLU A 42 -11.94 -4.48 -15.37
N LEU A 43 -12.11 -4.77 -14.08
CA LEU A 43 -13.14 -4.15 -13.23
C LEU A 43 -12.66 -2.84 -12.57
N LEU A 44 -11.38 -2.47 -12.70
CA LEU A 44 -10.86 -1.26 -12.07
C LEU A 44 -11.34 -0.01 -12.81
N VAL A 45 -11.89 0.92 -12.05
CA VAL A 45 -12.28 2.25 -12.51
C VAL A 45 -11.29 3.28 -11.96
N PRO A 46 -10.48 3.92 -12.80
CA PRO A 46 -9.53 4.93 -12.34
C PRO A 46 -10.26 6.18 -11.82
N CYS A 47 -9.78 6.70 -10.69
CA CYS A 47 -10.35 7.88 -10.04
C CYS A 47 -9.25 8.91 -9.76
N GLN A 48 -9.63 10.19 -9.69
CA GLN A 48 -8.72 11.27 -9.33
C GLN A 48 -8.82 11.58 -7.82
N TYR A 49 -7.70 12.02 -7.25
CA TYR A 49 -7.71 12.56 -5.89
C TYR A 49 -8.60 13.80 -5.79
N GLY A 50 -9.27 13.95 -4.67
CA GLY A 50 -10.13 15.10 -4.36
C GLY A 50 -11.50 15.08 -5.05
N GLU A 51 -11.73 14.19 -5.99
CA GLU A 51 -13.02 14.06 -6.68
C GLU A 51 -14.01 13.26 -5.83
N ARG A 52 -15.24 13.79 -5.72
CA ARG A 52 -16.34 13.10 -5.02
C ARG A 52 -17.08 12.20 -5.99
N ILE A 53 -17.10 10.91 -5.72
CA ILE A 53 -17.65 9.88 -6.57
C ILE A 53 -18.85 9.25 -5.90
N THR A 54 -19.98 9.14 -6.61
CA THR A 54 -21.16 8.41 -6.14
C THR A 54 -21.01 6.94 -6.54
N ILE A 55 -20.96 6.07 -5.55
CA ILE A 55 -20.86 4.60 -5.73
C ILE A 55 -22.25 3.99 -5.97
N CYS A 56 -23.19 4.38 -5.13
CA CYS A 56 -24.60 3.99 -5.23
C CYS A 56 -25.45 5.03 -4.49
N GLU A 57 -26.75 4.85 -4.47
CA GLU A 57 -27.66 5.70 -3.70
C GLU A 57 -27.25 5.71 -2.22
N GLY A 58 -27.09 6.89 -1.65
CA GLY A 58 -26.67 7.09 -0.27
C GLY A 58 -25.18 6.93 0.01
N ILE A 59 -24.35 6.47 -0.94
CA ILE A 59 -22.92 6.28 -0.71
C ILE A 59 -22.07 7.08 -1.70
N GLN A 60 -21.26 7.99 -1.15
CA GLN A 60 -20.25 8.72 -1.89
C GLN A 60 -18.88 8.51 -1.27
N ILE A 61 -17.85 8.58 -2.10
CA ILE A 61 -16.45 8.46 -1.65
C ILE A 61 -15.59 9.58 -2.23
N ARG A 62 -14.44 9.80 -1.59
CA ARG A 62 -13.35 10.62 -2.10
C ARG A 62 -12.02 10.02 -1.67
N PHE A 63 -11.04 10.03 -2.58
CA PHE A 63 -9.67 9.66 -2.29
C PHE A 63 -8.85 10.92 -2.02
N THR A 64 -8.07 10.90 -0.94
CA THR A 64 -7.16 11.99 -0.56
C THR A 64 -5.74 11.45 -0.47
N ASP A 65 -4.81 12.06 -1.20
CA ASP A 65 -3.40 11.64 -1.22
C ASP A 65 -2.79 11.76 0.19
N VAL A 66 -2.27 10.66 0.72
CA VAL A 66 -1.67 10.60 2.05
C VAL A 66 -0.14 10.43 2.01
N GLY A 67 0.49 10.60 0.85
CA GLY A 67 1.94 10.72 0.71
C GLY A 67 2.76 9.53 1.20
N HIS A 68 2.18 8.31 1.21
CA HIS A 68 2.90 7.11 1.64
C HIS A 68 3.64 6.45 0.45
N LEU A 69 2.91 6.12 -0.58
CA LEU A 69 3.42 5.59 -1.86
C LEU A 69 2.67 6.26 -3.01
N LEU A 70 3.16 6.08 -4.24
CA LEU A 70 2.43 6.52 -5.43
C LEU A 70 1.08 5.81 -5.52
N GLY A 71 -0.01 6.56 -5.48
CA GLY A 71 -1.38 6.03 -5.50
C GLY A 71 -1.96 5.70 -4.12
N SER A 72 -1.23 5.91 -3.01
CA SER A 72 -1.78 5.76 -1.66
C SER A 72 -2.86 6.80 -1.38
N ALA A 73 -3.90 6.41 -0.68
CA ALA A 73 -5.00 7.31 -0.35
C ALA A 73 -5.63 6.99 1.00
N SER A 74 -6.07 8.03 1.70
CA SER A 74 -7.19 7.89 2.63
C SER A 74 -8.51 7.89 1.86
N ILE A 75 -9.50 7.19 2.39
CA ILE A 75 -10.82 7.09 1.78
C ILE A 75 -11.82 7.77 2.70
N GLU A 76 -12.43 8.84 2.21
CA GLU A 76 -13.56 9.48 2.87
C GLU A 76 -14.84 8.88 2.31
N VAL A 77 -15.72 8.43 3.18
CA VAL A 77 -17.02 7.83 2.83
C VAL A 77 -18.12 8.67 3.45
N TRP A 78 -19.06 9.14 2.64
CA TRP A 78 -20.31 9.73 3.11
C TRP A 78 -21.42 8.69 2.94
N ALA A 79 -21.97 8.24 4.05
CA ALA A 79 -23.11 7.33 4.09
C ALA A 79 -24.36 8.08 4.52
N THR A 80 -25.39 8.03 3.70
CA THR A 80 -26.67 8.69 3.95
C THR A 80 -27.78 7.66 4.05
N GLU A 81 -28.47 7.66 5.19
CA GLU A 81 -29.65 6.82 5.47
C GLU A 81 -30.69 7.68 6.19
N ASP A 82 -31.94 7.59 5.81
CA ASP A 82 -33.07 8.35 6.37
C ASP A 82 -32.85 9.87 6.48
N GLY A 83 -32.16 10.42 5.47
CA GLY A 83 -31.82 11.86 5.41
C GLY A 83 -30.69 12.29 6.35
N VAL A 84 -30.04 11.37 7.06
CA VAL A 84 -28.87 11.63 7.91
C VAL A 84 -27.61 11.16 7.20
N THR A 85 -26.67 12.06 7.03
CA THR A 85 -25.35 11.73 6.45
C THR A 85 -24.30 11.65 7.54
N LYS A 86 -23.49 10.56 7.51
CA LYS A 86 -22.31 10.37 8.35
C LYS A 86 -21.08 10.30 7.49
N LYS A 87 -20.01 10.96 7.92
CA LYS A 87 -18.70 10.93 7.28
C LYS A 87 -17.76 10.00 8.04
N ILE A 88 -17.28 8.96 7.36
CA ILE A 88 -16.31 8.00 7.87
C ILE A 88 -15.01 8.19 7.07
N VAL A 89 -13.87 8.19 7.77
CA VAL A 89 -12.55 8.26 7.12
C VAL A 89 -11.77 7.00 7.45
N PHE A 90 -11.27 6.34 6.41
CA PHE A 90 -10.29 5.26 6.52
C PHE A 90 -8.92 5.83 6.16
N SER A 91 -7.97 5.85 7.10
CA SER A 91 -6.68 6.52 6.88
C SER A 91 -5.85 5.90 5.77
N GLY A 92 -5.91 4.60 5.58
CA GLY A 92 -4.85 3.88 4.90
C GLY A 92 -3.52 4.05 5.66
N ASP A 93 -2.42 3.80 4.96
CA ASP A 93 -1.06 4.02 5.47
C ASP A 93 -0.66 5.46 5.17
N ILE A 94 -0.39 6.24 6.22
CA ILE A 94 -0.07 7.67 6.11
C ILE A 94 1.44 7.85 5.97
N GLY A 95 1.86 8.66 5.00
CA GLY A 95 3.26 8.98 4.75
C GLY A 95 3.86 10.02 5.69
N ASN A 96 5.16 10.20 5.57
CA ASN A 96 5.91 11.22 6.30
C ASN A 96 5.99 12.52 5.49
N LEU A 97 6.22 13.64 6.20
CA LEU A 97 6.48 14.94 5.59
C LEU A 97 7.87 14.99 4.92
N ASP A 98 8.02 15.87 3.96
CA ASP A 98 9.28 16.20 3.28
C ASP A 98 9.97 14.97 2.63
N GLN A 99 9.20 14.02 2.11
CA GLN A 99 9.77 12.88 1.40
C GLN A 99 10.14 13.26 -0.05
N PRO A 100 11.30 12.79 -0.58
CA PRO A 100 11.63 12.98 -1.99
C PRO A 100 10.59 12.30 -2.88
N ILE A 101 10.23 12.95 -4.01
CA ILE A 101 9.38 12.38 -5.08
C ILE A 101 7.89 12.29 -4.73
N ILE A 102 7.52 12.11 -3.46
CA ILE A 102 6.14 11.94 -2.99
C ILE A 102 5.65 13.25 -2.38
N LYS A 103 4.39 13.59 -2.61
CA LYS A 103 3.77 14.77 -1.99
C LYS A 103 3.57 14.54 -0.49
N ASP A 104 3.62 15.62 0.27
CA ASP A 104 3.23 15.58 1.67
C ASP A 104 1.79 15.10 1.82
N PRO A 105 1.47 14.36 2.90
CA PRO A 105 0.13 13.88 3.14
C PRO A 105 -0.86 15.04 3.30
N ALA A 106 -1.98 14.95 2.58
CA ALA A 106 -3.12 15.82 2.80
C ALA A 106 -4.03 15.20 3.88
N TYR A 107 -4.60 16.06 4.72
CA TYR A 107 -5.41 15.63 5.83
C TYR A 107 -6.89 15.98 5.64
N THR A 108 -7.75 15.16 6.18
CA THR A 108 -9.18 15.43 6.26
C THR A 108 -9.47 16.35 7.44
N GLU A 109 -10.21 17.44 7.21
CA GLU A 109 -10.50 18.45 8.25
C GLU A 109 -11.45 17.93 9.34
N SER A 110 -12.41 17.09 8.98
CA SER A 110 -13.43 16.57 9.92
C SER A 110 -14.02 15.25 9.47
N ALA A 111 -14.46 14.44 10.44
CA ALA A 111 -15.21 13.20 10.23
C ALA A 111 -16.09 12.90 11.45
N ASP A 112 -17.18 12.15 11.25
CA ASP A 112 -17.95 11.58 12.38
C ASP A 112 -17.21 10.36 12.96
N TYR A 113 -16.55 9.57 12.10
CA TYR A 113 -15.77 8.37 12.49
C TYR A 113 -14.47 8.31 11.74
N ILE A 114 -13.43 7.83 12.44
CA ILE A 114 -12.09 7.62 11.85
C ILE A 114 -11.66 6.19 12.16
N VAL A 115 -11.27 5.46 11.11
CA VAL A 115 -10.60 4.17 11.18
C VAL A 115 -9.18 4.40 10.70
N MET A 116 -8.19 4.28 11.59
CA MET A 116 -6.81 4.62 11.28
C MET A 116 -5.84 3.51 11.67
N GLU A 117 -4.72 3.45 10.96
CA GLU A 117 -3.61 2.60 11.33
C GLU A 117 -3.03 2.96 12.70
N SER A 118 -2.36 2.00 13.34
CA SER A 118 -1.67 2.19 14.61
C SER A 118 -0.29 1.55 14.64
N THR A 119 0.31 1.34 13.47
CA THR A 119 1.58 0.65 13.28
C THR A 119 2.71 1.25 14.14
N TYR A 120 2.79 2.56 14.19
CA TYR A 120 3.74 3.29 15.03
C TYR A 120 3.07 4.08 16.16
N GLY A 121 1.89 3.63 16.61
CA GLY A 121 1.11 4.33 17.64
C GLY A 121 1.83 4.52 18.98
N ASN A 122 2.87 3.74 19.26
CA ASN A 122 3.71 3.84 20.46
C ASN A 122 5.12 4.39 20.18
N ARG A 123 5.39 4.94 18.99
CA ARG A 123 6.70 5.48 18.58
C ARG A 123 6.54 6.89 18.04
N LEU A 124 7.55 7.71 18.33
CA LEU A 124 7.71 8.99 17.67
C LEU A 124 8.82 8.88 16.62
N HIS A 125 8.63 9.51 15.47
CA HIS A 125 9.72 9.70 14.51
C HIS A 125 10.78 10.62 15.12
N THR A 126 12.06 10.29 14.88
CA THR A 126 13.17 11.15 15.27
C THR A 126 13.05 12.51 14.54
N GLN A 127 13.11 13.60 15.30
CA GLN A 127 13.03 14.95 14.72
C GLN A 127 14.31 15.35 13.96
N GLU A 128 15.43 14.72 14.27
CA GLU A 128 16.70 14.95 13.58
C GLU A 128 16.70 14.19 12.26
N LYS A 129 16.89 14.93 11.15
CA LYS A 129 17.10 14.30 9.83
C LYS A 129 18.51 13.74 9.81
N PRO A 130 18.70 12.42 9.66
CA PRO A 130 20.02 11.84 9.51
C PRO A 130 20.71 12.38 8.26
N ASP A 131 22.03 12.51 8.28
CA ASP A 131 22.81 12.82 7.09
C ASP A 131 22.95 11.57 6.20
N TYR A 132 21.84 11.21 5.54
CA TYR A 132 21.80 10.05 4.66
C TYR A 132 22.87 10.06 3.58
N LEU A 133 23.21 11.25 3.04
CA LEU A 133 24.21 11.36 1.97
C LEU A 133 25.62 11.11 2.51
N GLY A 134 25.95 11.69 3.66
CA GLY A 134 27.23 11.48 4.34
C GLY A 134 27.42 10.02 4.74
N ASP A 135 26.42 9.43 5.40
CA ASP A 135 26.46 8.02 5.82
C ASP A 135 26.56 7.08 4.62
N PHE A 136 25.77 7.30 3.58
CA PHE A 136 25.82 6.47 2.37
C PHE A 136 27.20 6.56 1.68
N THR A 137 27.74 7.77 1.57
CA THR A 137 29.08 7.99 1.00
C THR A 137 30.16 7.28 1.82
N ARG A 138 30.08 7.34 3.14
CA ARG A 138 31.00 6.63 4.04
C ARG A 138 30.93 5.12 3.87
N ILE A 139 29.70 4.56 3.88
CA ILE A 139 29.46 3.12 3.70
C ILE A 139 30.01 2.63 2.34
N LEU A 140 29.77 3.37 1.26
CA LEU A 140 30.29 3.04 -0.06
C LEU A 140 31.82 2.98 -0.06
N LYS A 141 32.50 4.03 0.45
CA LYS A 141 33.96 4.10 0.50
C LYS A 141 34.54 2.94 1.32
N GLU A 142 34.08 2.76 2.56
CA GLU A 142 34.58 1.72 3.45
C GLU A 142 34.38 0.31 2.88
N THR A 143 33.29 0.08 2.13
CA THR A 143 32.97 -1.23 1.56
C THR A 143 33.83 -1.50 0.32
N PHE A 144 33.97 -0.53 -0.57
CA PHE A 144 34.78 -0.68 -1.78
C PHE A 144 36.27 -0.77 -1.47
N ASP A 145 36.76 -0.04 -0.48
CA ASP A 145 38.16 -0.12 -0.02
C ASP A 145 38.52 -1.54 0.49
N LYS A 146 37.53 -2.27 1.00
CA LYS A 146 37.64 -3.68 1.42
C LYS A 146 37.35 -4.68 0.30
N GLY A 147 37.07 -4.23 -0.93
CA GLY A 147 36.69 -5.09 -2.05
C GLY A 147 35.30 -5.75 -1.90
N GLY A 148 34.42 -5.20 -1.05
CA GLY A 148 33.07 -5.70 -0.82
C GLY A 148 32.03 -5.14 -1.80
N ASN A 149 30.80 -5.66 -1.70
CA ASN A 149 29.64 -5.20 -2.45
C ASN A 149 28.66 -4.48 -1.51
N VAL A 150 28.01 -3.43 -2.00
CA VAL A 150 26.89 -2.77 -1.31
C VAL A 150 25.59 -3.21 -1.97
N VAL A 151 24.64 -3.64 -1.15
CA VAL A 151 23.27 -3.98 -1.58
C VAL A 151 22.34 -2.88 -1.05
N ILE A 152 21.50 -2.34 -1.95
CA ILE A 152 20.53 -1.27 -1.68
C ILE A 152 19.13 -1.85 -1.82
#